data_ba37cf6832b9aafb0fdb7163b743645d
#
_entry.id   ba37cf6832b9aafb0fdb7163b743645d
#
_cell.length_a   1.000
_cell.length_b   1.000
_cell.length_c   1.000
_cell.angle_alpha   90.00
_cell.angle_beta   90.00
_cell.angle_gamma   90.00
#
_symmetry.space_group_name_H-M   'P 1'
#
loop_
_entity.id
_entity.type
_entity.pdbx_description
1 polymer ?
#
loop_
_entity_poly.entity_id
_entity_poly.type
_entity_poly.pdbx_seq_one_letter_code
_entity_poly.pdbx_strand_id
1 'polypeptide(L)'
;MIVDTREAELIRLFTDEKVEIEVKQLSVGDIWIGDLIIERKSIRDLEASILDGRYREQRGRILAYCQENKTQPMYILEGGLHSHTGRLQTSAIMKFINRLIFHYQIPVAQTSSVKETAELLRAITEQQQEKPESLQRKTELIKVADGFHTQKKSNAQDPKQFSIASLSQCPGVSVKMAESLVTAFGSLKGVMDAPVKDIENVKVGTRKVGPVVAGRLHGLLTA
;
A
#
# COMPACT_ATOMS: atom_id res chain seq x y z
N MET A 1 19.90 5.54 9.74
CA MET A 1 19.80 6.17 8.39
C MET A 1 21.18 6.72 8.01
N ILE A 2 21.63 6.47 6.78
CA ILE A 2 22.90 6.99 6.24
C ILE A 2 22.53 8.03 5.18
N VAL A 3 23.18 9.20 5.22
CA VAL A 3 22.91 10.32 4.31
C VAL A 3 24.21 10.68 3.58
N ASP A 4 24.10 10.87 2.26
CA ASP A 4 25.25 11.25 1.45
C ASP A 4 25.80 12.63 1.84
N THR A 5 27.11 12.81 1.82
CA THR A 5 27.80 14.06 2.14
C THR A 5 27.35 15.23 1.27
N ARG A 6 26.79 14.97 0.09
CA ARG A 6 26.26 15.99 -0.84
C ARG A 6 24.92 16.57 -0.42
N GLU A 7 24.20 15.93 0.49
CA GLU A 7 22.88 16.34 0.98
C GLU A 7 22.97 17.37 2.13
N ALA A 8 23.73 18.43 1.93
CA ALA A 8 24.09 19.40 2.96
C ALA A 8 22.86 20.02 3.67
N GLU A 9 21.77 20.27 2.95
CA GLU A 9 20.55 20.88 3.49
C GLU A 9 19.80 19.91 4.42
N LEU A 10 19.68 18.64 4.04
CA LEU A 10 19.11 17.58 4.89
C LEU A 10 19.99 17.33 6.13
N ILE A 11 21.30 17.24 5.95
CA ILE A 11 22.26 17.04 7.05
C ILE A 11 22.13 18.15 8.08
N ARG A 12 22.08 19.42 7.62
CA ARG A 12 21.88 20.56 8.51
C ARG A 12 20.57 20.46 9.26
N LEU A 13 19.47 20.15 8.58
CA LEU A 13 18.14 20.04 9.19
C LEU A 13 18.12 18.95 10.27
N PHE A 14 18.66 17.76 9.98
CA PHE A 14 18.74 16.68 10.94
C PHE A 14 19.63 17.02 12.14
N THR A 15 20.72 17.75 11.92
CA THR A 15 21.60 18.22 13.00
C THR A 15 20.87 19.20 13.92
N ASP A 16 20.17 20.20 13.35
CA ASP A 16 19.41 21.20 14.08
C ASP A 16 18.28 20.55 14.91
N GLU A 17 17.65 19.49 14.38
CA GLU A 17 16.59 18.74 15.04
C GLU A 17 17.10 17.59 15.92
N LYS A 18 18.41 17.43 16.06
CA LYS A 18 19.08 16.37 16.85
C LYS A 18 18.69 14.94 16.46
N VAL A 19 18.45 14.73 15.17
CA VAL A 19 18.20 13.40 14.61
C VAL A 19 19.53 12.70 14.40
N GLU A 20 19.66 11.46 14.88
CA GLU A 20 20.88 10.67 14.72
C GLU A 20 20.98 10.15 13.27
N ILE A 21 22.00 10.58 12.56
CA ILE A 21 22.32 10.16 11.20
C ILE A 21 23.79 9.80 11.06
N GLU A 22 24.12 8.87 10.18
CA GLU A 22 25.49 8.65 9.70
C GLU A 22 25.68 9.42 8.39
N VAL A 23 26.68 10.29 8.33
CA VAL A 23 27.02 11.03 7.09
C VAL A 23 28.20 10.35 6.41
N LYS A 24 28.00 9.93 5.15
CA LYS A 24 29.00 9.15 4.40
C LYS A 24 28.89 9.43 2.92
N GLN A 25 30.00 9.36 2.20
CA GLN A 25 29.99 9.41 0.74
C GLN A 25 29.40 8.08 0.20
N LEU A 26 28.24 8.16 -0.43
CA LEU A 26 27.56 7.00 -0.99
C LEU A 26 27.94 6.77 -2.46
N SER A 27 28.09 5.52 -2.84
CA SER A 27 28.39 5.13 -4.24
C SER A 27 27.15 5.27 -5.13
N VAL A 28 25.95 5.05 -4.56
CA VAL A 28 24.66 5.08 -5.27
C VAL A 28 23.57 5.61 -4.34
N GLY A 29 22.69 6.43 -4.90
CA GLY A 29 21.63 7.09 -4.15
C GLY A 29 22.14 8.20 -3.22
N ASP A 30 21.22 8.83 -2.53
CA ASP A 30 21.49 9.96 -1.64
C ASP A 30 21.21 9.60 -0.17
N ILE A 31 20.30 8.66 0.10
CA ILE A 31 19.97 8.20 1.45
C ILE A 31 19.79 6.67 1.45
N TRP A 32 20.33 6.00 2.51
CA TRP A 32 20.13 4.58 2.75
C TRP A 32 19.42 4.35 4.08
N ILE A 33 18.30 3.57 4.04
CA ILE A 33 17.54 3.18 5.23
C ILE A 33 17.24 1.68 5.15
N GLY A 34 17.97 0.87 5.92
CA GLY A 34 17.89 -0.58 5.81
C GLY A 34 18.18 -1.03 4.37
N ASP A 35 17.21 -1.72 3.76
CA ASP A 35 17.32 -2.20 2.37
C ASP A 35 16.88 -1.17 1.32
N LEU A 36 16.44 0.03 1.74
CA LEU A 36 16.03 1.07 0.81
C LEU A 36 17.20 1.95 0.39
N ILE A 37 17.39 2.09 -0.92
CA ILE A 37 18.33 3.01 -1.55
C ILE A 37 17.50 4.12 -2.19
N ILE A 38 17.60 5.31 -1.63
CA ILE A 38 16.74 6.45 -1.97
C ILE A 38 17.53 7.47 -2.78
N GLU A 39 17.00 7.85 -3.93
CA GLU A 39 17.44 8.98 -4.74
C GLU A 39 16.52 10.16 -4.48
N ARG A 40 17.04 11.27 -3.98
CA ARG A 40 16.33 12.54 -3.80
C ARG A 40 16.61 13.44 -5.00
N LYS A 41 15.56 14.00 -5.58
CA LYS A 41 15.74 14.89 -6.73
C LYS A 41 14.67 15.96 -6.77
N SER A 42 15.08 17.22 -6.89
CA SER A 42 14.12 18.29 -7.14
C SER A 42 13.49 18.14 -8.54
N ILE A 43 12.28 18.67 -8.73
CA ILE A 43 11.63 18.66 -10.07
C ILE A 43 12.47 19.39 -11.10
N ARG A 44 13.20 20.43 -10.71
CA ARG A 44 14.13 21.17 -11.60
C ARG A 44 15.33 20.32 -12.00
N ASP A 45 15.92 19.58 -11.05
CA ASP A 45 17.06 18.70 -11.33
C ASP A 45 16.62 17.47 -12.13
N LEU A 46 15.40 16.99 -11.92
CA LEU A 46 14.82 15.96 -12.76
C LEU A 46 14.70 16.44 -14.20
N GLU A 47 14.13 17.62 -14.43
CA GLU A 47 14.02 18.23 -15.76
C GLU A 47 15.40 18.37 -16.42
N ALA A 48 16.39 18.92 -15.70
CA ALA A 48 17.75 19.09 -16.21
C ALA A 48 18.39 17.74 -16.54
N SER A 49 18.26 16.74 -15.68
CA SER A 49 18.85 15.40 -15.90
C SER A 49 18.18 14.62 -17.05
N ILE A 50 16.91 14.90 -17.34
CA ILE A 50 16.22 14.34 -18.51
C ILE A 50 16.79 14.95 -19.80
N LEU A 51 16.96 16.28 -19.81
CA LEU A 51 17.45 17.03 -20.98
C LEU A 51 18.88 16.67 -21.35
N ASP A 52 19.76 16.50 -20.37
CA ASP A 52 21.19 16.16 -20.60
C ASP A 52 21.46 14.65 -20.67
N GLY A 53 20.44 13.82 -20.49
CA GLY A 53 20.54 12.36 -20.60
C GLY A 53 21.07 11.64 -19.34
N ARG A 54 21.56 12.34 -18.31
CA ARG A 54 22.07 11.77 -17.04
C ARG A 54 21.06 10.93 -16.30
N TYR A 55 19.76 11.25 -16.45
CA TYR A 55 18.67 10.49 -15.84
C TYR A 55 18.73 8.98 -16.14
N ARG A 56 19.08 8.61 -17.38
CA ARG A 56 19.16 7.19 -17.78
C ARG A 56 20.28 6.46 -17.06
N GLU A 57 21.43 7.09 -16.97
CA GLU A 57 22.63 6.53 -16.34
C GLU A 57 22.43 6.41 -14.82
N GLN A 58 21.96 7.47 -14.14
CA GLN A 58 21.68 7.46 -12.71
C GLN A 58 20.69 6.35 -12.32
N ARG A 59 19.57 6.26 -13.04
CA ARG A 59 18.61 5.18 -12.84
C ARG A 59 19.21 3.80 -13.09
N GLY A 60 19.99 3.64 -14.14
CA GLY A 60 20.67 2.37 -14.47
C GLY A 60 21.59 1.91 -13.35
N ARG A 61 22.38 2.83 -12.78
CA ARG A 61 23.28 2.54 -11.65
C ARG A 61 22.52 2.10 -10.40
N ILE A 62 21.44 2.82 -10.03
CA ILE A 62 20.67 2.47 -8.84
C ILE A 62 20.00 1.10 -8.99
N LEU A 63 19.44 0.80 -10.17
CA LEU A 63 18.82 -0.49 -10.44
C LEU A 63 19.84 -1.64 -10.42
N ALA A 64 21.01 -1.47 -11.05
CA ALA A 64 22.07 -2.47 -11.04
C ALA A 64 22.56 -2.74 -9.62
N TYR A 65 22.84 -1.69 -8.86
CA TYR A 65 23.25 -1.80 -7.47
C TYR A 65 22.22 -2.53 -6.61
N CYS A 66 20.94 -2.15 -6.74
CA CYS A 66 19.87 -2.78 -5.96
C CYS A 66 19.70 -4.27 -6.33
N GLN A 67 19.83 -4.62 -7.58
CA GLN A 67 19.76 -6.02 -8.02
C GLN A 67 20.92 -6.86 -7.46
N GLU A 68 22.14 -6.34 -7.49
CA GLU A 68 23.34 -7.02 -6.99
C GLU A 68 23.30 -7.19 -5.46
N ASN A 69 22.87 -6.16 -4.75
CA ASN A 69 22.89 -6.13 -3.27
C ASN A 69 21.56 -6.56 -2.63
N LYS A 70 20.56 -6.97 -3.41
CA LYS A 70 19.20 -7.36 -2.93
C LYS A 70 18.53 -6.25 -2.14
N THR A 71 18.76 -5.00 -2.53
CA THR A 71 18.15 -3.81 -1.95
C THR A 71 17.03 -3.28 -2.85
N GLN A 72 16.31 -2.26 -2.41
CA GLN A 72 15.15 -1.72 -3.12
C GLN A 72 15.35 -0.24 -3.45
N PRO A 73 15.19 0.18 -4.71
CA PRO A 73 15.26 1.58 -5.07
C PRO A 73 13.98 2.32 -4.72
N MET A 74 14.12 3.59 -4.34
CA MET A 74 13.02 4.54 -4.16
C MET A 74 13.45 5.92 -4.66
N TYR A 75 12.51 6.70 -5.19
CA TYR A 75 12.73 8.11 -5.52
C TYR A 75 11.91 9.01 -4.61
N ILE A 76 12.51 10.10 -4.17
CA ILE A 76 11.81 11.23 -3.58
C ILE A 76 11.93 12.41 -4.55
N LEU A 77 10.79 12.86 -5.07
CA LEU A 77 10.72 14.02 -5.95
C LEU A 77 10.27 15.24 -5.13
N GLU A 78 11.17 16.20 -4.98
CA GLU A 78 10.94 17.40 -4.18
C GLU A 78 10.45 18.55 -5.04
N GLY A 79 9.39 19.20 -4.58
CA GLY A 79 8.71 20.29 -5.26
C GLY A 79 7.51 19.83 -6.11
N GLY A 80 6.64 20.79 -6.43
CA GLY A 80 5.50 20.54 -7.32
C GLY A 80 5.90 20.50 -8.78
N LEU A 81 5.11 19.83 -9.62
CA LEU A 81 5.34 19.80 -11.07
C LEU A 81 5.40 21.20 -11.72
N HIS A 82 4.74 22.19 -11.10
CA HIS A 82 4.79 23.60 -11.53
C HIS A 82 6.15 24.28 -11.31
N SER A 83 7.04 23.66 -10.54
CA SER A 83 8.37 24.22 -10.23
C SER A 83 9.43 23.92 -11.30
N HIS A 84 9.10 23.18 -12.37
CA HIS A 84 10.02 22.96 -13.49
C HIS A 84 10.32 24.27 -14.24
N THR A 85 11.42 24.32 -14.97
CA THR A 85 11.86 25.56 -15.63
C THR A 85 11.09 25.88 -16.92
N GLY A 86 10.23 25.00 -17.41
CA GLY A 86 9.47 25.13 -18.65
C GLY A 86 10.23 24.71 -19.91
N ARG A 87 11.46 24.20 -19.79
CA ARG A 87 12.24 23.66 -20.91
C ARG A 87 11.67 22.34 -21.44
N LEU A 88 10.99 21.59 -20.58
CA LEU A 88 10.16 20.45 -20.94
C LEU A 88 8.69 20.75 -20.67
N GLN A 89 7.81 20.17 -21.45
CA GLN A 89 6.40 20.19 -21.13
C GLN A 89 6.12 19.34 -19.88
N THR A 90 5.21 19.79 -19.02
CA THR A 90 4.80 19.05 -17.81
C THR A 90 4.42 17.60 -18.12
N SER A 91 3.71 17.37 -19.25
CA SER A 91 3.35 16.02 -19.69
C SER A 91 4.55 15.12 -19.98
N ALA A 92 5.67 15.68 -20.45
CA ALA A 92 6.90 14.92 -20.64
C ALA A 92 7.52 14.49 -19.31
N ILE A 93 7.59 15.39 -18.31
CA ILE A 93 8.05 15.07 -16.97
C ILE A 93 7.17 13.98 -16.35
N MET A 94 5.85 14.11 -16.45
CA MET A 94 4.90 13.09 -15.99
C MET A 94 5.14 11.71 -16.62
N LYS A 95 5.43 11.66 -17.92
CA LYS A 95 5.76 10.39 -18.61
C LYS A 95 7.02 9.74 -18.04
N PHE A 96 8.03 10.52 -17.64
CA PHE A 96 9.22 9.99 -16.97
C PHE A 96 8.91 9.45 -15.59
N ILE A 97 8.11 10.16 -14.80
CA ILE A 97 7.66 9.68 -13.48
C ILE A 97 6.85 8.38 -13.63
N ASN A 98 5.90 8.34 -14.56
CA ASN A 98 5.11 7.14 -14.83
C ASN A 98 6.00 5.95 -15.23
N ARG A 99 7.08 6.17 -15.99
CA ARG A 99 8.04 5.11 -16.32
C ARG A 99 8.79 4.60 -15.10
N LEU A 100 9.16 5.47 -14.14
CA LEU A 100 9.74 5.01 -12.86
C LEU A 100 8.77 4.07 -12.17
N ILE A 101 7.52 4.48 -12.02
CA ILE A 101 6.50 3.74 -11.26
C ILE A 101 6.10 2.43 -11.96
N PHE A 102 5.68 2.51 -13.24
CA PHE A 102 5.04 1.38 -13.92
C PHE A 102 6.03 0.45 -14.65
N HIS A 103 7.03 1.03 -15.35
CA HIS A 103 7.96 0.21 -16.12
C HIS A 103 9.11 -0.34 -15.27
N TYR A 104 9.70 0.51 -14.43
CA TYR A 104 10.81 0.12 -13.56
C TYR A 104 10.35 -0.32 -12.18
N GLN A 105 9.06 -0.17 -11.86
CA GLN A 105 8.48 -0.52 -10.56
C GLN A 105 9.23 0.10 -9.38
N ILE A 106 9.71 1.33 -9.55
CA ILE A 106 10.37 2.09 -8.50
C ILE A 106 9.33 2.93 -7.77
N PRO A 107 9.14 2.77 -6.46
CA PRO A 107 8.30 3.66 -5.67
C PRO A 107 8.76 5.10 -5.79
N VAL A 108 7.80 6.02 -5.94
CA VAL A 108 8.07 7.46 -6.01
C VAL A 108 7.20 8.14 -4.97
N ALA A 109 7.84 8.83 -4.02
CA ALA A 109 7.17 9.77 -3.13
C ALA A 109 7.40 11.20 -3.65
N GLN A 110 6.42 12.07 -3.41
CA GLN A 110 6.55 13.50 -3.71
C GLN A 110 6.45 14.28 -2.40
N THR A 111 7.37 15.23 -2.23
CA THR A 111 7.41 16.16 -1.09
C THR A 111 7.43 17.60 -1.61
N SER A 112 6.93 18.54 -0.85
CA SER A 112 6.87 19.95 -1.24
C SER A 112 8.15 20.72 -0.91
N SER A 113 8.95 20.22 0.05
CA SER A 113 10.12 20.89 0.59
C SER A 113 11.09 19.89 1.22
N VAL A 114 12.33 20.37 1.48
CA VAL A 114 13.32 19.57 2.21
C VAL A 114 12.86 19.20 3.62
N LYS A 115 12.05 20.05 4.26
CA LYS A 115 11.48 19.77 5.57
C LYS A 115 10.51 18.59 5.52
N GLU A 116 9.60 18.57 4.56
CA GLU A 116 8.70 17.44 4.36
C GLU A 116 9.46 16.17 3.95
N THR A 117 10.53 16.31 3.16
CA THR A 117 11.44 15.21 2.85
C THR A 117 12.07 14.63 4.12
N ALA A 118 12.54 15.48 5.04
CA ALA A 118 13.09 15.02 6.30
C ALA A 118 12.06 14.33 7.20
N GLU A 119 10.82 14.83 7.24
CA GLU A 119 9.71 14.19 7.95
C GLU A 119 9.39 12.80 7.36
N LEU A 120 9.34 12.68 6.03
CA LEU A 120 9.15 11.40 5.34
C LEU A 120 10.28 10.41 5.65
N LEU A 121 11.54 10.85 5.62
CA LEU A 121 12.69 9.99 5.90
C LEU A 121 12.70 9.49 7.35
N ARG A 122 12.27 10.32 8.31
CA ARG A 122 12.09 9.90 9.72
C ARG A 122 11.01 8.81 9.81
N ALA A 123 9.85 9.04 9.21
CA ALA A 123 8.75 8.07 9.23
C ALA A 123 9.16 6.73 8.62
N ILE A 124 9.91 6.74 7.49
CA ILE A 124 10.46 5.53 6.88
C ILE A 124 11.46 4.85 7.82
N THR A 125 12.31 5.62 8.52
CA THR A 125 13.32 5.09 9.44
C THR A 125 12.66 4.42 10.65
N GLU A 126 11.65 5.05 11.24
CA GLU A 126 10.85 4.48 12.33
C GLU A 126 10.13 3.20 11.87
N GLN A 127 9.49 3.25 10.69
CA GLN A 127 8.81 2.09 10.11
C GLN A 127 9.79 0.93 9.84
N GLN A 128 11.00 1.23 9.37
CA GLN A 128 12.04 0.23 9.15
C GLN A 128 12.49 -0.44 10.47
N GLN A 129 12.49 0.30 11.57
CA GLN A 129 12.83 -0.25 12.89
C GLN A 129 11.69 -1.08 13.49
N GLU A 130 10.45 -0.62 13.36
CA GLU A 130 9.28 -1.26 13.95
C GLU A 130 8.77 -2.46 13.15
N LYS A 131 8.71 -2.34 11.82
CA LYS A 131 8.12 -3.33 10.90
C LYS A 131 8.83 -3.31 9.54
N PRO A 132 10.08 -3.79 9.43
CA PRO A 132 10.84 -3.75 8.18
C PRO A 132 10.13 -4.45 7.02
N GLU A 133 9.34 -5.51 7.30
CA GLU A 133 8.56 -6.22 6.29
C GLU A 133 7.48 -5.36 5.61
N SER A 134 7.06 -4.26 6.24
CA SER A 134 6.05 -3.35 5.67
C SER A 134 6.59 -2.49 4.53
N LEU A 135 7.91 -2.32 4.46
CA LEU A 135 8.62 -1.60 3.39
C LEU A 135 9.11 -2.53 2.28
N GLN A 136 9.00 -3.84 2.46
CA GLN A 136 9.39 -4.81 1.45
C GLN A 136 8.31 -4.96 0.38
N ARG A 137 8.72 -5.08 -0.89
CA ARG A 137 7.81 -5.39 -1.98
C ARG A 137 7.22 -6.78 -1.79
N LYS A 138 5.91 -6.85 -1.75
CA LYS A 138 5.20 -8.13 -1.87
C LYS A 138 5.11 -8.48 -3.34
N THR A 139 5.65 -9.63 -3.71
CA THR A 139 5.53 -10.21 -5.05
C THR A 139 4.21 -10.97 -5.23
N GLU A 140 3.58 -11.36 -4.12
CA GLU A 140 2.29 -12.04 -4.13
C GLU A 140 1.15 -11.04 -3.95
N LEU A 141 0.10 -11.21 -4.75
CA LEU A 141 -1.15 -10.51 -4.58
C LEU A 141 -1.71 -10.79 -3.18
N ILE A 142 -2.33 -9.79 -2.57
CA ILE A 142 -3.06 -9.92 -1.32
C ILE A 142 -4.01 -11.12 -1.46
N LYS A 143 -3.96 -12.07 -0.53
CA LYS A 143 -4.91 -13.19 -0.53
C LYS A 143 -6.32 -12.63 -0.55
N VAL A 144 -7.19 -13.19 -1.36
CA VAL A 144 -8.59 -12.74 -1.50
C VAL A 144 -9.27 -12.61 -0.14
N ALA A 145 -8.94 -13.50 0.81
CA ALA A 145 -9.44 -13.47 2.18
C ALA A 145 -9.10 -12.15 2.93
N ASP A 146 -7.95 -11.50 2.63
CA ASP A 146 -7.57 -10.24 3.29
C ASP A 146 -8.44 -9.06 2.82
N GLY A 147 -9.02 -9.15 1.62
CA GLY A 147 -9.93 -8.15 1.06
C GLY A 147 -11.33 -8.14 1.72
N PHE A 148 -11.67 -9.18 2.47
CA PHE A 148 -12.97 -9.28 3.16
C PHE A 148 -12.99 -8.66 4.56
N HIS A 149 -11.85 -8.19 5.09
CA HIS A 149 -11.76 -7.55 6.41
C HIS A 149 -12.19 -6.08 6.37
N THR A 150 -13.46 -5.82 6.03
CA THR A 150 -13.98 -4.44 5.95
C THR A 150 -14.65 -3.92 7.22
N GLN A 151 -14.85 -4.74 8.26
CA GLN A 151 -15.49 -4.33 9.50
C GLN A 151 -14.50 -4.18 10.66
N LYS A 152 -14.69 -3.12 11.48
CA LYS A 152 -13.93 -2.94 12.72
C LYS A 152 -14.13 -4.15 13.63
N LYS A 153 -13.06 -4.78 14.07
CA LYS A 153 -13.06 -5.96 14.96
C LYS A 153 -13.79 -5.74 16.32
N SER A 154 -14.10 -4.48 16.67
CA SER A 154 -14.83 -4.13 17.89
C SER A 154 -16.24 -4.73 17.99
N ASN A 155 -16.89 -5.06 16.86
CA ASN A 155 -18.23 -5.67 16.86
C ASN A 155 -18.19 -7.21 16.80
N ALA A 156 -17.00 -7.81 16.73
CA ALA A 156 -16.83 -9.26 16.63
C ALA A 156 -17.03 -10.02 17.96
N GLN A 157 -17.25 -9.32 19.06
CA GLN A 157 -17.50 -9.94 20.37
C GLN A 157 -18.97 -10.37 20.56
N ASP A 158 -19.89 -9.86 19.79
CA ASP A 158 -21.29 -10.31 19.77
C ASP A 158 -21.45 -11.49 18.79
N PRO A 159 -21.75 -12.71 19.27
CA PRO A 159 -21.90 -13.90 18.43
C PRO A 159 -22.98 -13.73 17.34
N LYS A 160 -24.00 -12.94 17.61
CA LYS A 160 -25.06 -12.66 16.64
C LYS A 160 -24.57 -11.76 15.53
N GLN A 161 -23.86 -10.69 15.88
CA GLN A 161 -23.27 -9.77 14.89
C GLN A 161 -22.17 -10.46 14.07
N PHE A 162 -21.36 -11.31 14.69
CA PHE A 162 -20.39 -12.14 14.00
C PHE A 162 -21.08 -13.06 12.97
N SER A 163 -22.15 -13.74 13.35
CA SER A 163 -22.88 -14.62 12.45
C SER A 163 -23.49 -13.86 11.26
N ILE A 164 -24.08 -12.69 11.49
CA ILE A 164 -24.63 -11.82 10.44
C ILE A 164 -23.54 -11.35 9.49
N ALA A 165 -22.42 -10.88 10.04
CA ALA A 165 -21.28 -10.42 9.24
C ALA A 165 -20.69 -11.54 8.37
N SER A 166 -20.52 -12.74 8.93
CA SER A 166 -20.02 -13.91 8.22
C SER A 166 -20.94 -14.34 7.06
N LEU A 167 -22.23 -14.44 7.32
CA LEU A 167 -23.22 -14.82 6.29
C LEU A 167 -23.32 -13.77 5.18
N SER A 168 -23.19 -12.48 5.51
CA SER A 168 -23.27 -11.39 4.53
C SER A 168 -22.07 -11.36 3.56
N GLN A 169 -20.99 -12.11 3.82
CA GLN A 169 -19.88 -12.29 2.88
C GLN A 169 -20.22 -13.27 1.74
N CYS A 170 -21.28 -14.05 1.90
CA CYS A 170 -21.70 -14.96 0.85
C CYS A 170 -22.33 -14.17 -0.32
N PRO A 171 -21.88 -14.39 -1.58
CA PRO A 171 -22.43 -13.71 -2.75
C PRO A 171 -23.95 -13.93 -2.89
N GLY A 172 -24.71 -12.83 -2.89
CA GLY A 172 -26.15 -12.81 -2.96
C GLY A 172 -26.86 -12.77 -1.60
N VAL A 173 -26.13 -12.77 -0.49
CA VAL A 173 -26.67 -12.62 0.87
C VAL A 173 -26.49 -11.20 1.34
N SER A 174 -27.58 -10.44 1.42
CA SER A 174 -27.57 -9.09 2.02
C SER A 174 -27.54 -9.17 3.56
N VAL A 175 -27.12 -8.08 4.23
CA VAL A 175 -27.15 -7.97 5.71
C VAL A 175 -28.54 -8.31 6.25
N LYS A 176 -29.61 -7.76 5.65
CA LYS A 176 -31.00 -8.04 6.04
C LYS A 176 -31.38 -9.52 5.88
N MET A 177 -30.84 -10.18 4.85
CA MET A 177 -31.05 -11.63 4.65
C MET A 177 -30.29 -12.44 5.70
N ALA A 178 -29.04 -12.06 6.00
CA ALA A 178 -28.23 -12.67 7.05
C ALA A 178 -28.88 -12.53 8.44
N GLU A 179 -29.45 -11.35 8.76
CA GLU A 179 -30.22 -11.12 9.97
C GLU A 179 -31.44 -12.05 10.07
N SER A 180 -32.17 -12.21 8.96
CA SER A 180 -33.32 -13.11 8.90
C SER A 180 -32.93 -14.57 9.10
N LEU A 181 -31.83 -15.01 8.50
CA LEU A 181 -31.27 -16.35 8.66
C LEU A 181 -30.82 -16.62 10.09
N VAL A 182 -30.06 -15.68 10.70
CA VAL A 182 -29.63 -15.82 12.10
C VAL A 182 -30.81 -15.79 13.05
N THR A 183 -31.84 -15.02 12.74
CA THR A 183 -33.09 -15.01 13.54
C THR A 183 -33.83 -16.34 13.44
N ALA A 184 -33.88 -16.96 12.25
CA ALA A 184 -34.56 -18.23 12.02
C ALA A 184 -33.83 -19.44 12.64
N PHE A 185 -32.49 -19.46 12.57
CA PHE A 185 -31.67 -20.62 12.97
C PHE A 185 -30.80 -20.38 14.22
N GLY A 186 -30.86 -19.18 14.81
CA GLY A 186 -30.22 -18.85 16.09
C GLY A 186 -28.73 -18.49 16.01
N SER A 187 -27.97 -19.10 15.11
CA SER A 187 -26.51 -18.90 15.01
C SER A 187 -25.99 -19.26 13.61
N LEU A 188 -24.73 -18.92 13.33
CA LEU A 188 -24.03 -19.36 12.12
C LEU A 188 -24.05 -20.90 12.00
N LYS A 189 -23.78 -21.61 13.09
CA LYS A 189 -23.84 -23.07 13.12
C LYS A 189 -25.26 -23.58 12.81
N GLY A 190 -26.28 -22.96 13.37
CA GLY A 190 -27.67 -23.33 13.06
C GLY A 190 -28.02 -23.19 11.57
N VAL A 191 -27.46 -22.17 10.90
CA VAL A 191 -27.61 -22.02 9.44
C VAL A 191 -26.82 -23.09 8.68
N MET A 192 -25.62 -23.46 9.14
CA MET A 192 -24.79 -24.52 8.52
C MET A 192 -25.47 -25.89 8.60
N ASP A 193 -26.08 -26.20 9.74
CA ASP A 193 -26.70 -27.48 10.01
C ASP A 193 -28.14 -27.61 9.39
N ALA A 194 -28.69 -26.47 8.92
CA ALA A 194 -30.05 -26.42 8.39
C ALA A 194 -30.16 -27.07 6.97
N PRO A 195 -31.22 -27.82 6.69
CA PRO A 195 -31.49 -28.30 5.35
C PRO A 195 -31.66 -27.14 4.35
N VAL A 196 -31.17 -27.31 3.12
CA VAL A 196 -31.23 -26.28 2.05
C VAL A 196 -32.68 -25.79 1.85
N LYS A 197 -33.68 -26.69 1.92
CA LYS A 197 -35.09 -26.33 1.76
C LYS A 197 -35.60 -25.39 2.87
N ASP A 198 -35.07 -25.52 4.08
CA ASP A 198 -35.48 -24.69 5.19
C ASP A 198 -34.86 -23.28 5.03
N ILE A 199 -33.57 -23.20 4.61
CA ILE A 199 -32.89 -21.95 4.27
C ILE A 199 -33.64 -21.23 3.13
N GLU A 200 -34.02 -21.95 2.07
CA GLU A 200 -34.78 -21.43 0.92
C GLU A 200 -36.06 -20.72 1.32
N ASN A 201 -36.78 -21.28 2.31
CA ASN A 201 -38.09 -20.80 2.76
C ASN A 201 -38.04 -19.67 3.79
N VAL A 202 -36.85 -19.29 4.28
CA VAL A 202 -36.72 -18.14 5.22
C VAL A 202 -37.23 -16.86 4.57
N LYS A 203 -38.13 -16.17 5.25
CA LYS A 203 -38.70 -14.91 4.80
C LYS A 203 -37.75 -13.74 5.08
N VAL A 204 -37.53 -12.91 4.07
CA VAL A 204 -36.77 -11.66 4.14
C VAL A 204 -37.70 -10.52 3.72
N GLY A 205 -38.44 -9.97 4.67
CA GLY A 205 -39.55 -9.08 4.37
C GLY A 205 -40.67 -9.82 3.65
N THR A 206 -41.02 -9.40 2.44
CA THR A 206 -42.08 -9.98 1.61
C THR A 206 -41.57 -11.11 0.70
N ARG A 207 -40.24 -11.33 0.61
CA ARG A 207 -39.62 -12.32 -0.28
C ARG A 207 -39.03 -13.48 0.52
N LYS A 208 -38.73 -14.60 -0.15
CA LYS A 208 -37.98 -15.73 0.41
C LYS A 208 -36.50 -15.61 -0.05
N VAL A 209 -35.59 -16.29 0.67
CA VAL A 209 -34.19 -16.44 0.29
C VAL A 209 -34.06 -17.04 -1.12
N GLY A 210 -34.85 -18.07 -1.42
CA GLY A 210 -34.89 -18.72 -2.71
C GLY A 210 -33.80 -19.78 -2.92
N PRO A 211 -34.02 -20.72 -3.90
CA PRO A 211 -33.19 -21.91 -4.05
C PRO A 211 -31.75 -21.63 -4.46
N VAL A 212 -31.53 -20.62 -5.30
CA VAL A 212 -30.19 -20.29 -5.82
C VAL A 212 -29.25 -19.79 -4.69
N VAL A 213 -29.78 -18.88 -3.85
CA VAL A 213 -28.99 -18.35 -2.73
C VAL A 213 -28.81 -19.38 -1.64
N ALA A 214 -29.86 -20.14 -1.32
CA ALA A 214 -29.81 -21.22 -0.33
C ALA A 214 -28.80 -22.32 -0.72
N GLY A 215 -28.82 -22.79 -1.96
CA GLY A 215 -27.86 -23.77 -2.45
C GLY A 215 -26.42 -23.28 -2.43
N ARG A 216 -26.20 -22.02 -2.85
CA ARG A 216 -24.86 -21.39 -2.80
C ARG A 216 -24.34 -21.24 -1.38
N LEU A 217 -25.19 -20.71 -0.48
CA LEU A 217 -24.86 -20.53 0.92
C LEU A 217 -24.49 -21.85 1.58
N HIS A 218 -25.31 -22.86 1.42
CA HIS A 218 -25.05 -24.20 1.95
C HIS A 218 -23.74 -24.78 1.42
N GLY A 219 -23.52 -24.71 0.09
CA GLY A 219 -22.29 -25.22 -0.52
C GLY A 219 -21.01 -24.51 -0.01
N LEU A 220 -21.07 -23.19 0.23
CA LEU A 220 -19.92 -22.44 0.78
C LEU A 220 -19.67 -22.68 2.27
N LEU A 221 -20.70 -23.04 3.03
CA LEU A 221 -20.58 -23.28 4.47
C LEU A 221 -20.24 -24.73 4.81
N THR A 222 -20.43 -25.68 3.88
CA THR A 222 -20.22 -27.11 4.10
C THR A 222 -19.05 -27.69 3.31
N ALA A 223 -18.39 -26.90 2.45
CA ALA A 223 -17.17 -27.26 1.74
C ALA A 223 -15.95 -27.20 2.65
#